data_016f276e3466688e0c274862fa8c3067
#
_entry.id   016f276e3466688e0c274862fa8c3067
#
_cell.length_a   1.000
_cell.length_b   1.000
_cell.length_c   1.000
_cell.angle_alpha   90.00
_cell.angle_beta   90.00
_cell.angle_gamma   90.00
#
_symmetry.space_group_name_H-M   'P 1'
#
loop_
_entity.id
_entity.type
_entity.pdbx_description
1 polymer ?
#
loop_
_entity_poly.entity_id
_entity_poly.type
_entity_poly.pdbx_seq_one_letter_code
_entity_poly.pdbx_strand_id
1 'polypeptide(L)'
;KIMNRVRRDGMGFIALHSSHGAKPFDRLVGSTGSMSWGTEVNEVLWTLLPSHPIAKDIPLYIHLPSEEIYSEPFCIGHPDEVIFGGWFETGHFLRAGVTFQRGLGKVFYFQPGHETCESYYNKDLVKIIANSIRWAAPTAGFTDPGMPMIGNLAQELGITTRPDAAE
;
A
#
# COMPACT_ATOMS: atom_id res chain seq x y z
N LYS A 1 -11.68 -10.27 -8.49
CA LYS A 1 -12.08 -10.74 -7.14
C LYS A 1 -11.29 -10.01 -6.05
N ILE A 2 -9.93 -10.05 -6.04
CA ILE A 2 -9.08 -9.34 -5.05
C ILE A 2 -9.39 -7.83 -5.01
N MET A 3 -9.46 -7.16 -6.17
CA MET A 3 -9.74 -5.72 -6.26
C MET A 3 -11.01 -5.30 -5.51
N ASN A 4 -12.08 -6.08 -5.64
CA ASN A 4 -13.33 -5.79 -4.95
C ASN A 4 -13.20 -5.97 -3.44
N ARG A 5 -12.48 -7.03 -3.01
CA ARG A 5 -12.20 -7.27 -1.58
C ARG A 5 -11.42 -6.11 -0.96
N VAL A 6 -10.39 -5.61 -1.67
CA VAL A 6 -9.64 -4.44 -1.19
C VAL A 6 -10.52 -3.20 -1.16
N ARG A 7 -11.12 -2.84 -2.32
CA ARG A 7 -11.80 -1.54 -2.46
C ARG A 7 -13.11 -1.42 -1.69
N ARG A 8 -13.89 -2.51 -1.63
CA ARG A 8 -15.25 -2.49 -1.07
C ARG A 8 -15.33 -3.11 0.32
N ASP A 9 -14.52 -4.15 0.59
CA ASP A 9 -14.62 -4.90 1.83
C ASP A 9 -13.50 -4.49 2.83
N GLY A 10 -12.61 -3.56 2.44
CA GLY A 10 -11.55 -3.06 3.32
C GLY A 10 -10.38 -4.03 3.54
N MET A 11 -10.27 -5.09 2.72
CA MET A 11 -9.16 -6.03 2.84
C MET A 11 -7.83 -5.34 2.63
N GLY A 12 -6.87 -5.55 3.55
CA GLY A 12 -5.48 -5.15 3.34
C GLY A 12 -4.79 -5.97 2.25
N PHE A 13 -3.84 -5.34 1.56
CA PHE A 13 -3.01 -6.00 0.54
C PHE A 13 -1.55 -5.64 0.78
N ILE A 14 -0.75 -6.64 1.15
CA ILE A 14 0.70 -6.49 1.35
C ILE A 14 1.39 -7.15 0.16
N ALA A 15 2.13 -6.35 -0.59
CA ALA A 15 2.94 -6.79 -1.72
C ALA A 15 4.42 -6.81 -1.30
N LEU A 16 5.06 -7.96 -1.40
CA LEU A 16 6.44 -8.14 -1.01
C LEU A 16 7.29 -8.42 -2.24
N HIS A 17 8.46 -7.79 -2.30
CA HIS A 17 9.52 -8.02 -3.28
C HIS A 17 8.98 -8.11 -4.72
N SER A 18 9.21 -9.21 -5.43
CA SER A 18 8.81 -9.44 -6.83
C SER A 18 7.30 -9.42 -7.08
N SER A 19 6.46 -9.32 -6.03
CA SER A 19 5.01 -9.16 -6.21
C SER A 19 4.60 -7.83 -6.85
N HIS A 20 5.54 -6.89 -7.06
CA HIS A 20 5.31 -5.69 -7.86
C HIS A 20 4.86 -6.00 -9.31
N GLY A 21 5.25 -7.16 -9.88
CA GLY A 21 4.80 -7.62 -11.20
C GLY A 21 3.45 -8.34 -11.20
N ALA A 22 2.77 -8.45 -10.07
CA ALA A 22 1.50 -9.16 -9.98
C ALA A 22 0.33 -8.29 -10.47
N LYS A 23 -0.56 -8.85 -11.31
CA LYS A 23 -1.74 -8.15 -11.83
C LYS A 23 -2.63 -7.47 -10.78
N PRO A 24 -2.83 -8.01 -9.57
CA PRO A 24 -3.57 -7.29 -8.53
C PRO A 24 -2.85 -6.03 -8.08
N PHE A 25 -1.53 -6.06 -7.95
CA PHE A 25 -0.72 -4.91 -7.57
C PHE A 25 -0.82 -3.80 -8.62
N ASP A 26 -0.55 -4.10 -9.90
CA ASP A 26 -0.67 -3.14 -11.01
C ASP A 26 -2.00 -2.40 -10.99
N ARG A 27 -3.09 -3.15 -10.83
CA ARG A 27 -4.45 -2.58 -10.81
C ARG A 27 -4.76 -1.78 -9.54
N LEU A 28 -4.12 -2.10 -8.42
CA LEU A 28 -4.28 -1.37 -7.16
C LEU A 28 -3.48 -0.07 -7.16
N VAL A 29 -2.26 -0.09 -7.71
CA VAL A 29 -1.40 1.11 -7.73
C VAL A 29 -1.58 1.97 -8.98
N GLY A 30 -2.28 1.47 -10.00
CA GLY A 30 -2.60 2.23 -11.21
C GLY A 30 -1.42 2.37 -12.18
N SER A 31 -0.51 1.39 -12.20
CA SER A 31 0.68 1.39 -13.04
C SER A 31 1.17 -0.04 -13.28
N THR A 32 2.22 -0.19 -14.09
CA THR A 32 2.79 -1.50 -14.46
C THR A 32 3.65 -2.12 -13.36
N GLY A 33 4.05 -1.34 -12.34
CA GLY A 33 4.97 -1.81 -11.30
C GLY A 33 6.39 -2.09 -11.82
N SER A 34 6.71 -1.74 -13.06
CA SER A 34 8.06 -1.98 -13.62
C SER A 34 9.12 -1.09 -12.98
N MET A 35 10.34 -1.60 -12.91
CA MET A 35 11.52 -0.91 -12.41
C MET A 35 12.78 -1.55 -13.01
N SER A 36 13.94 -0.96 -12.78
CA SER A 36 15.23 -1.61 -13.04
C SER A 36 15.63 -2.51 -11.88
N TRP A 37 16.28 -3.61 -12.16
CA TRP A 37 16.75 -4.58 -11.18
C TRP A 37 18.17 -5.06 -11.53
N GLY A 38 18.88 -5.61 -10.56
CA GLY A 38 20.26 -6.08 -10.71
C GLY A 38 20.63 -7.16 -9.70
N THR A 39 21.91 -7.48 -9.63
CA THR A 39 22.44 -8.50 -8.70
C THR A 39 22.33 -8.06 -7.25
N GLU A 40 22.50 -9.01 -6.34
CA GLU A 40 22.49 -8.74 -4.89
C GLU A 40 23.75 -7.97 -4.47
N VAL A 41 23.54 -6.96 -3.65
CA VAL A 41 24.58 -6.10 -3.07
C VAL A 41 24.15 -5.65 -1.67
N ASN A 42 25.02 -4.92 -0.96
CA ASN A 42 24.62 -4.27 0.29
C ASN A 42 23.53 -3.23 0.06
N GLU A 43 22.49 -3.30 0.89
CA GLU A 43 21.44 -2.28 0.96
C GLU A 43 21.41 -1.63 2.35
N VAL A 44 21.18 -0.34 2.39
CA VAL A 44 20.79 0.40 3.60
C VAL A 44 19.34 0.82 3.43
N LEU A 45 18.47 0.18 4.18
CA LEU A 45 17.06 0.52 4.23
C LEU A 45 16.84 1.63 5.27
N TRP A 46 16.48 2.83 4.82
CA TRP A 46 16.23 3.99 5.66
C TRP A 46 14.76 4.09 6.08
N THR A 47 14.51 4.38 7.35
CA THR A 47 13.18 4.75 7.86
C THR A 47 12.94 6.23 7.62
N LEU A 48 12.20 6.57 6.56
CA LEU A 48 11.93 7.95 6.16
C LEU A 48 10.77 8.58 6.93
N LEU A 49 9.82 7.76 7.38
CA LEU A 49 8.65 8.20 8.13
C LEU A 49 8.51 7.42 9.46
N PRO A 50 9.36 7.70 10.47
CA PRO A 50 9.42 6.92 11.71
C PRO A 50 8.14 7.04 12.57
N SER A 51 7.29 8.05 12.34
CA SER A 51 6.00 8.21 13.04
C SER A 51 4.90 7.31 12.51
N HIS A 52 5.09 6.68 11.34
CA HIS A 52 4.07 5.82 10.73
C HIS A 52 3.95 4.48 11.50
N PRO A 53 2.72 3.94 11.68
CA PRO A 53 2.52 2.67 12.41
C PRO A 53 3.33 1.48 11.89
N ILE A 54 3.62 1.41 10.60
CA ILE A 54 4.47 0.36 10.00
C ILE A 54 5.91 0.48 10.50
N ALA A 55 6.39 1.69 10.76
CA ALA A 55 7.75 1.97 11.24
C ALA A 55 7.86 1.88 12.79
N LYS A 56 6.80 1.50 13.48
CA LYS A 56 6.80 1.42 14.95
C LYS A 56 7.90 0.48 15.47
N ASP A 57 8.76 1.03 16.34
CA ASP A 57 9.92 0.35 16.94
C ASP A 57 10.90 -0.22 15.89
N ILE A 58 11.03 0.41 14.76
CA ILE A 58 12.02 0.11 13.72
C ILE A 58 13.16 1.13 13.85
N PRO A 59 14.44 0.71 13.73
CA PRO A 59 15.55 1.65 13.78
C PRO A 59 15.53 2.61 12.59
N LEU A 60 16.28 3.73 12.69
CA LEU A 60 16.34 4.73 11.62
C LEU A 60 16.92 4.17 10.30
N TYR A 61 17.75 3.15 10.40
CA TYR A 61 18.21 2.40 9.23
C TYR A 61 18.45 0.93 9.59
N ILE A 62 18.36 0.06 8.58
CA ILE A 62 18.69 -1.35 8.66
C ILE A 62 19.73 -1.62 7.58
N HIS A 63 20.86 -2.25 7.95
CA HIS A 63 21.84 -2.72 6.99
C HIS A 63 21.52 -4.17 6.59
N LEU A 64 21.36 -4.38 5.29
CA LEU A 64 21.16 -5.70 4.68
C LEU A 64 22.43 -6.01 3.87
N PRO A 65 23.21 -7.03 4.27
CA PRO A 65 24.50 -7.32 3.63
C PRO A 65 24.35 -7.88 2.22
N SER A 66 23.16 -8.37 1.87
CA SER A 66 22.83 -8.87 0.54
C SER A 66 21.36 -8.68 0.27
N GLU A 67 21.02 -7.91 -0.77
CA GLU A 67 19.65 -7.76 -1.26
C GLU A 67 19.67 -7.44 -2.76
N GLU A 68 18.67 -7.90 -3.50
CA GLU A 68 18.56 -7.63 -4.93
C GLU A 68 18.34 -6.14 -5.19
N ILE A 69 19.16 -5.56 -6.09
CA ILE A 69 18.99 -4.16 -6.48
C ILE A 69 17.64 -4.00 -7.17
N TYR A 70 16.79 -3.12 -6.62
CA TYR A 70 15.69 -2.49 -7.33
C TYR A 70 15.91 -0.99 -7.35
N SER A 71 15.61 -0.33 -8.47
CA SER A 71 15.96 1.07 -8.66
C SER A 71 14.84 1.88 -9.29
N GLU A 72 14.76 3.15 -8.90
CA GLU A 72 13.97 4.14 -9.62
C GLU A 72 14.44 4.26 -11.10
N PRO A 73 13.53 4.59 -12.05
CA PRO A 73 12.13 4.92 -11.78
C PRO A 73 11.28 3.68 -11.52
N PHE A 74 10.60 3.66 -10.39
CA PHE A 74 9.60 2.65 -10.05
C PHE A 74 8.25 3.10 -10.59
N CYS A 75 7.75 2.42 -11.61
CA CYS A 75 6.50 2.76 -12.30
C CYS A 75 5.27 2.35 -11.48
N ILE A 76 4.99 3.13 -10.46
CA ILE A 76 3.79 3.05 -9.62
C ILE A 76 3.06 4.40 -9.64
N GLY A 77 1.75 4.39 -9.39
CA GLY A 77 1.01 5.62 -9.14
C GLY A 77 1.59 6.38 -7.94
N HIS A 78 1.21 7.64 -7.77
CA HIS A 78 1.67 8.42 -6.63
C HIS A 78 1.30 7.72 -5.31
N PRO A 79 2.25 7.32 -4.47
CA PRO A 79 1.96 6.73 -3.18
C PRO A 79 1.41 7.79 -2.22
N ASP A 80 0.57 7.36 -1.28
CA ASP A 80 0.09 8.25 -0.22
C ASP A 80 1.24 8.61 0.72
N GLU A 81 2.10 7.62 1.05
CA GLU A 81 3.28 7.83 1.90
C GLU A 81 4.46 6.96 1.44
N VAL A 82 5.66 7.49 1.62
CA VAL A 82 6.93 6.76 1.46
C VAL A 82 7.51 6.55 2.85
N ILE A 83 7.48 5.32 3.34
CA ILE A 83 7.89 4.98 4.71
C ILE A 83 9.34 4.56 4.76
N PHE A 84 9.79 3.82 3.75
CA PHE A 84 11.18 3.35 3.66
C PHE A 84 11.79 3.69 2.31
N GLY A 85 13.09 4.03 2.34
CA GLY A 85 13.91 4.21 1.15
C GLY A 85 15.08 3.22 1.18
N GLY A 86 15.31 2.49 0.09
CA GLY A 86 16.44 1.61 -0.09
C GLY A 86 17.57 2.34 -0.83
N TRP A 87 18.77 2.33 -0.26
CA TRP A 87 19.98 2.77 -0.93
C TRP A 87 20.94 1.61 -1.05
N PHE A 88 21.42 1.37 -2.25
CA PHE A 88 22.33 0.28 -2.58
C PHE A 88 23.76 0.80 -2.73
N GLU A 89 24.77 0.00 -2.37
CA GLU A 89 26.19 0.40 -2.43
C GLU A 89 26.63 0.83 -3.83
N THR A 90 25.93 0.40 -4.86
CA THR A 90 26.12 0.81 -6.26
C THR A 90 25.58 2.21 -6.58
N GLY A 91 24.98 2.90 -5.60
CA GLY A 91 24.38 4.23 -5.77
C GLY A 91 22.93 4.21 -6.24
N HIS A 92 22.33 3.04 -6.47
CA HIS A 92 20.92 2.94 -6.81
C HIS A 92 20.05 3.30 -5.59
N PHE A 93 18.86 3.81 -5.87
CA PHE A 93 17.87 4.16 -4.85
C PHE A 93 16.48 3.73 -5.27
N LEU A 94 15.66 3.34 -4.28
CA LEU A 94 14.26 2.97 -4.48
C LEU A 94 13.39 3.50 -3.34
N ARG A 95 12.13 3.84 -3.65
CA ARG A 95 11.06 3.95 -2.65
C ARG A 95 10.68 2.54 -2.18
N ALA A 96 11.46 2.00 -1.22
CA ALA A 96 11.43 0.59 -0.82
C ALA A 96 10.22 0.18 0.01
N GLY A 97 9.53 1.16 0.63
CA GLY A 97 8.31 0.92 1.40
C GLY A 97 7.29 2.03 1.18
N VAL A 98 6.19 1.72 0.48
CA VAL A 98 5.17 2.72 0.10
C VAL A 98 3.76 2.24 0.39
N THR A 99 2.87 3.18 0.70
CA THR A 99 1.47 2.91 1.01
C THR A 99 0.51 3.55 0.03
N PHE A 100 -0.68 2.93 -0.08
CA PHE A 100 -1.80 3.47 -0.87
C PHE A 100 -3.12 3.16 -0.17
N GLN A 101 -4.01 4.13 -0.11
CA GLN A 101 -5.42 3.92 0.20
C GLN A 101 -6.18 3.59 -1.08
N ARG A 102 -6.91 2.49 -1.10
CA ARG A 102 -7.69 2.06 -2.28
C ARG A 102 -9.12 1.68 -1.90
N GLY A 103 -10.01 2.67 -1.98
CA GLY A 103 -11.35 2.53 -1.41
C GLY A 103 -11.25 2.37 0.11
N LEU A 104 -11.88 1.33 0.67
CA LEU A 104 -11.80 1.03 2.10
C LEU A 104 -10.51 0.29 2.50
N GLY A 105 -9.80 -0.32 1.54
CA GLY A 105 -8.61 -1.12 1.81
C GLY A 105 -7.32 -0.34 1.71
N LYS A 106 -6.30 -0.86 2.38
CA LYS A 106 -4.94 -0.33 2.42
C LYS A 106 -4.00 -1.26 1.68
N VAL A 107 -3.06 -0.68 0.95
CA VAL A 107 -2.02 -1.41 0.21
C VAL A 107 -0.66 -0.96 0.72
N PHE A 108 0.22 -1.90 0.97
CA PHE A 108 1.63 -1.64 1.28
C PHE A 108 2.49 -2.47 0.34
N TYR A 109 3.47 -1.83 -0.27
CA TYR A 109 4.56 -2.49 -0.99
C TYR A 109 5.84 -2.40 -0.18
N PHE A 110 6.61 -3.49 -0.15
CA PHE A 110 7.89 -3.56 0.55
C PHE A 110 8.90 -4.34 -0.30
N GLN A 111 10.04 -3.69 -0.59
CA GLN A 111 11.01 -4.22 -1.55
C GLN A 111 11.87 -5.36 -1.01
N PRO A 112 12.50 -5.32 0.19
CA PRO A 112 13.39 -6.38 0.62
C PRO A 112 12.72 -7.76 0.64
N GLY A 113 13.47 -8.81 0.29
CA GLY A 113 12.96 -10.19 0.40
C GLY A 113 13.25 -11.10 -0.78
N HIS A 114 14.38 -10.90 -1.47
CA HIS A 114 14.81 -11.83 -2.49
C HIS A 114 15.05 -13.24 -1.93
N GLU A 115 14.65 -14.27 -2.66
CA GLU A 115 14.64 -15.67 -2.19
C GLU A 115 16.04 -16.24 -1.91
N THR A 116 17.10 -15.65 -2.50
CA THR A 116 18.49 -16.06 -2.24
C THR A 116 19.11 -15.29 -1.08
N CYS A 117 18.42 -14.25 -0.57
CA CYS A 117 18.90 -13.40 0.51
C CYS A 117 18.29 -13.83 1.86
N GLU A 118 19.03 -13.61 2.95
CA GLU A 118 18.56 -13.92 4.30
C GLU A 118 17.61 -12.86 4.89
N SER A 119 17.03 -12.01 4.04
CA SER A 119 16.24 -10.84 4.44
C SER A 119 15.09 -11.18 5.38
N TYR A 120 14.37 -12.26 5.11
CA TYR A 120 13.25 -12.67 5.98
C TYR A 120 13.68 -13.33 7.30
N TYR A 121 14.98 -13.53 7.54
CA TYR A 121 15.52 -13.88 8.87
C TYR A 121 15.91 -12.64 9.68
N ASN A 122 15.95 -11.46 9.07
CA ASN A 122 16.17 -10.20 9.77
C ASN A 122 14.95 -9.84 10.61
N LYS A 123 15.13 -9.75 11.93
CA LYS A 123 14.05 -9.47 12.89
C LYS A 123 13.30 -8.16 12.65
N ASP A 124 14.01 -7.14 12.14
CA ASP A 124 13.42 -5.83 11.91
C ASP A 124 12.56 -5.84 10.63
N LEU A 125 12.99 -6.57 9.59
CA LEU A 125 12.16 -6.78 8.38
C LEU A 125 10.89 -7.57 8.70
N VAL A 126 11.02 -8.66 9.47
CA VAL A 126 9.85 -9.43 9.94
C VAL A 126 8.90 -8.54 10.75
N LYS A 127 9.44 -7.65 11.59
CA LYS A 127 8.65 -6.69 12.36
C LYS A 127 7.93 -5.68 11.47
N ILE A 128 8.59 -5.15 10.42
CA ILE A 128 7.95 -4.28 9.41
C ILE A 128 6.76 -4.99 8.77
N ILE A 129 6.94 -6.25 8.34
CA ILE A 129 5.85 -7.05 7.74
C ILE A 129 4.71 -7.24 8.75
N ALA A 130 5.01 -7.61 9.99
CA ALA A 130 4.00 -7.77 11.04
C ALA A 130 3.23 -6.47 11.34
N ASN A 131 3.94 -5.34 11.39
CA ASN A 131 3.35 -4.02 11.56
C ASN A 131 2.45 -3.65 10.38
N SER A 132 2.90 -3.95 9.14
CA SER A 132 2.12 -3.66 7.93
C SER A 132 0.81 -4.45 7.89
N ILE A 133 0.82 -5.71 8.32
CA ILE A 133 -0.38 -6.54 8.43
C ILE A 133 -1.37 -5.91 9.43
N ARG A 134 -0.89 -5.49 10.61
CA ARG A 134 -1.74 -4.82 11.61
C ARG A 134 -2.29 -3.50 11.11
N TRP A 135 -1.44 -2.69 10.46
CA TRP A 135 -1.86 -1.41 9.88
C TRP A 135 -2.90 -1.58 8.78
N ALA A 136 -2.74 -2.59 7.91
CA ALA A 136 -3.64 -2.85 6.79
C ALA A 136 -4.91 -3.61 7.17
N ALA A 137 -5.00 -4.12 8.40
CA ALA A 137 -6.19 -4.83 8.86
C ALA A 137 -7.44 -3.95 8.71
N PRO A 138 -8.58 -4.51 8.27
CA PRO A 138 -9.84 -3.77 8.19
C PRO A 138 -10.21 -3.20 9.55
N THR A 139 -10.46 -1.89 9.61
CA THR A 139 -10.84 -1.20 10.86
C THR A 139 -12.34 -1.16 11.09
N ALA A 140 -13.13 -1.27 10.02
CA ALA A 140 -14.59 -1.44 10.05
C ALA A 140 -15.03 -2.10 8.74
N GLY A 141 -16.09 -2.89 8.78
CA GLY A 141 -16.84 -3.25 7.58
C GLY A 141 -17.54 -1.99 7.02
N PHE A 142 -17.92 -2.03 5.74
CA PHE A 142 -18.81 -1.02 5.20
C PHE A 142 -20.11 -1.07 6.00
N THR A 143 -20.36 -0.05 6.77
CA THR A 143 -21.67 0.20 7.35
C THR A 143 -22.35 1.18 6.42
N ASP A 144 -23.43 0.76 5.78
CA ASP A 144 -24.27 1.70 5.02
C ASP A 144 -24.77 2.75 6.02
N PRO A 145 -24.33 4.01 5.90
CA PRO A 145 -24.76 5.06 6.85
C PRO A 145 -26.25 5.38 6.68
N GLY A 146 -26.92 4.76 5.71
CA GLY A 146 -28.23 5.14 5.26
C GLY A 146 -28.21 6.52 4.59
N MET A 147 -29.22 6.78 3.77
CA MET A 147 -29.50 8.14 3.32
C MET A 147 -30.65 8.65 4.18
N PRO A 148 -30.54 9.82 4.83
CA PRO A 148 -31.67 10.41 5.50
C PRO A 148 -32.75 10.71 4.45
N MET A 149 -33.77 9.85 4.42
CA MET A 149 -34.93 10.01 3.55
C MET A 149 -36.01 10.71 4.35
N ILE A 150 -36.24 11.97 4.02
CA ILE A 150 -37.42 12.69 4.54
C ILE A 150 -38.51 12.50 3.50
N GLY A 151 -39.34 11.48 3.68
CA GLY A 151 -40.29 11.03 2.67
C GLY A 151 -41.33 12.10 2.22
N ASN A 152 -41.59 13.10 3.06
CA ASN A 152 -42.58 14.12 2.78
C ASN A 152 -41.99 15.50 2.53
N LEU A 153 -40.67 15.63 2.41
CA LEU A 153 -40.02 16.95 2.35
C LEU A 153 -40.53 17.82 1.20
N ALA A 154 -40.71 17.26 0.01
CA ALA A 154 -41.26 17.99 -1.12
C ALA A 154 -42.65 18.52 -0.85
N GLN A 155 -43.51 17.71 -0.21
CA GLN A 155 -44.86 18.05 0.16
C GLN A 155 -44.88 19.12 1.29
N GLU A 156 -44.06 18.97 2.31
CA GLU A 156 -43.91 19.91 3.41
C GLU A 156 -43.42 21.30 2.95
N LEU A 157 -42.51 21.31 1.93
CA LEU A 157 -41.99 22.53 1.35
C LEU A 157 -42.85 23.09 0.19
N GLY A 158 -43.98 22.44 -0.16
CA GLY A 158 -44.82 22.84 -1.28
C GLY A 158 -44.15 22.75 -2.63
N ILE A 159 -43.13 21.87 -2.78
CA ILE A 159 -42.42 21.68 -4.04
C ILE A 159 -43.22 20.70 -4.91
N THR A 160 -43.63 21.18 -6.10
CA THR A 160 -44.26 20.31 -7.09
C THR A 160 -43.20 19.46 -7.78
N THR A 161 -43.20 18.15 -7.52
CA THR A 161 -42.32 17.22 -8.23
C THR A 161 -42.79 17.11 -9.69
N ARG A 162 -41.85 17.18 -10.65
CA ARG A 162 -42.17 16.91 -12.06
C ARG A 162 -42.59 15.47 -12.25
N PRO A 163 -43.66 15.16 -12.95
CA PRO A 163 -44.17 13.80 -13.14
C PRO A 163 -43.25 12.88 -13.95
N ASP A 164 -42.23 13.41 -14.61
CA ASP A 164 -41.38 12.76 -15.61
C ASP A 164 -39.96 12.42 -15.07
N ALA A 165 -39.73 12.51 -13.75
CA ALA A 165 -38.43 12.14 -13.15
C ALA A 165 -38.33 10.66 -12.72
N ALA A 166 -39.24 9.82 -13.20
CA ALA A 166 -39.25 8.38 -12.98
C ALA A 166 -39.21 7.60 -14.30
N GLU A 167 -38.02 7.61 -14.97
CA GLU A 167 -37.59 6.62 -15.93
C GLU A 167 -36.13 6.25 -15.69
#